data_7e8f49cdd01ef830188b168657a09e53
#
_entry.id   7e8f49cdd01ef830188b168657a09e53
#
_cell.length_a   1.000
_cell.length_b   1.000
_cell.length_c   1.000
_cell.angle_alpha   90.00
_cell.angle_beta   90.00
_cell.angle_gamma   90.00
#
_symmetry.space_group_name_H-M   'P 1'
#
loop_
_entity.id
_entity.type
_entity.pdbx_description
1 polymer ?
#
loop_
_entity_poly.entity_id
_entity_poly.type
_entity_poly.pdbx_seq_one_letter_code
_entity_poly.pdbx_strand_id
1 'polypeptide(L)'
;MAKSKSAYSVAGKKEKLDTHIIVVWVDNEAGVLARVVGLFSGRGYNIESLAVAEIDQKLNISRITIVTTGTPQVIDQIKLQLKKLVPVHKVADFKREDKNVIFKEMALFKVVGNNTKLEKAFKACKKYDAVILDSTKKSKVIQITALRREIDLSLIHI
;
A
#
# COMPACT_ATOMS: atom_id res chain seq x y z
N MET A 1 -43.29 28.70 -8.64
CA MET A 1 -42.54 28.89 -7.38
C MET A 1 -41.09 28.54 -7.62
N ALA A 2 -40.19 29.53 -7.69
CA ALA A 2 -38.75 29.31 -7.89
C ALA A 2 -38.12 28.86 -6.56
N LYS A 3 -37.43 27.70 -6.56
CA LYS A 3 -36.66 27.24 -5.41
C LYS A 3 -35.45 28.15 -5.23
N SER A 4 -35.39 28.90 -4.15
CA SER A 4 -34.24 29.68 -3.70
C SER A 4 -33.03 28.74 -3.54
N LYS A 5 -31.98 28.93 -4.35
CA LYS A 5 -30.68 28.27 -4.14
C LYS A 5 -30.04 28.91 -2.92
N SER A 6 -29.79 28.13 -1.88
CA SER A 6 -29.03 28.55 -0.71
C SER A 6 -27.65 29.09 -1.14
N ALA A 7 -27.23 30.23 -0.60
CA ALA A 7 -25.92 30.84 -0.84
C ALA A 7 -24.74 29.95 -0.42
N TYR A 8 -25.01 28.87 0.32
CA TYR A 8 -24.02 27.88 0.77
C TYR A 8 -23.90 26.65 -0.12
N SER A 9 -24.68 26.55 -1.22
CA SER A 9 -24.48 25.50 -2.21
C SER A 9 -23.38 25.90 -3.19
N VAL A 10 -22.14 26.03 -2.70
CA VAL A 10 -20.97 25.98 -3.56
C VAL A 10 -20.90 24.54 -4.08
N ALA A 11 -21.17 24.37 -5.38
CA ALA A 11 -20.92 23.12 -6.07
C ALA A 11 -19.39 22.90 -6.04
N GLY A 12 -18.91 22.33 -4.95
CA GLY A 12 -17.51 21.93 -4.82
C GLY A 12 -17.23 20.95 -5.96
N LYS A 13 -16.33 21.29 -6.88
CA LYS A 13 -15.71 20.32 -7.77
C LYS A 13 -15.34 19.13 -6.88
N LYS A 14 -15.89 17.94 -7.12
CA LYS A 14 -15.44 16.73 -6.47
C LYS A 14 -13.96 16.59 -6.82
N GLU A 15 -13.11 16.94 -5.89
CA GLU A 15 -11.67 16.77 -6.07
C GLU A 15 -11.39 15.29 -6.30
N LYS A 16 -10.59 15.01 -7.31
CA LYS A 16 -10.22 13.64 -7.66
C LYS A 16 -9.35 13.08 -6.53
N LEU A 17 -9.79 11.95 -5.97
CA LEU A 17 -8.99 11.20 -5.02
C LEU A 17 -8.04 10.30 -5.81
N ASP A 18 -6.75 10.44 -5.56
CA ASP A 18 -5.71 9.58 -6.13
C ASP A 18 -5.03 8.78 -5.02
N THR A 19 -4.67 7.54 -5.32
CA THR A 19 -3.86 6.70 -4.41
C THR A 19 -2.39 7.01 -4.62
N HIS A 20 -1.71 7.29 -3.51
CA HIS A 20 -0.30 7.63 -3.46
C HIS A 20 0.49 6.63 -2.63
N ILE A 21 1.74 6.42 -3.02
CA ILE A 21 2.72 5.67 -2.26
C ILE A 21 3.76 6.65 -1.77
N ILE A 22 3.74 6.89 -0.47
CA ILE A 22 4.67 7.80 0.20
C ILE A 22 5.79 6.96 0.81
N VAL A 23 7.02 7.25 0.42
CA VAL A 23 8.22 6.58 0.92
C VAL A 23 8.98 7.54 1.81
N VAL A 24 9.24 7.12 3.04
CA VAL A 24 9.89 7.93 4.08
C VAL A 24 11.15 7.21 4.54
N TRP A 25 12.29 7.87 4.48
CA TRP A 25 13.55 7.42 5.06
C TRP A 25 13.71 8.05 6.43
N VAL A 26 13.89 7.22 7.44
CA VAL A 26 13.90 7.63 8.84
C VAL A 26 15.04 6.96 9.61
N ASP A 27 15.41 7.55 10.75
CA ASP A 27 16.27 6.87 11.72
C ASP A 27 15.58 5.58 12.21
N ASN A 28 16.33 4.50 12.34
CA ASN A 28 15.84 3.23 12.88
C ASN A 28 15.88 3.25 14.41
N GLU A 29 15.01 4.08 15.01
CA GLU A 29 14.95 4.27 16.46
C GLU A 29 13.58 3.92 17.03
N ALA A 30 13.54 3.59 18.31
CA ALA A 30 12.29 3.32 19.00
C ALA A 30 11.34 4.54 18.95
N GLY A 31 10.08 4.30 18.64
CA GLY A 31 9.04 5.33 18.60
C GLY A 31 8.93 6.13 17.30
N VAL A 32 9.87 6.01 16.35
CA VAL A 32 9.81 6.75 15.07
C VAL A 32 8.59 6.34 14.26
N LEU A 33 8.33 5.04 14.12
CA LEU A 33 7.13 4.55 13.46
C LEU A 33 5.85 5.07 14.14
N ALA A 34 5.81 5.07 15.46
CA ALA A 34 4.66 5.58 16.20
C ALA A 34 4.40 7.07 15.95
N ARG A 35 5.44 7.89 15.81
CA ARG A 35 5.33 9.31 15.45
C ARG A 35 4.76 9.49 14.05
N VAL A 36 5.22 8.70 13.08
CA VAL A 36 4.70 8.73 11.71
C VAL A 36 3.24 8.31 11.68
N VAL A 37 2.87 7.18 12.29
CA VAL A 37 1.47 6.71 12.34
C VAL A 37 0.59 7.69 13.12
N GLY A 38 1.09 8.25 14.22
CA GLY A 38 0.38 9.25 15.02
C GLY A 38 0.06 10.52 14.24
N LEU A 39 0.92 10.93 13.31
CA LEU A 39 0.67 12.05 12.41
C LEU A 39 -0.56 11.80 11.51
N PHE A 40 -0.69 10.59 10.96
CA PHE A 40 -1.84 10.20 10.16
C PHE A 40 -3.12 10.14 11.00
N SER A 41 -3.05 9.41 12.11
CA SER A 41 -4.17 9.22 13.03
C SER A 41 -4.70 10.55 13.58
N GLY A 42 -3.82 11.42 14.05
CA GLY A 42 -4.20 12.71 14.64
C GLY A 42 -4.85 13.71 13.66
N ARG A 43 -4.76 13.44 12.36
CA ARG A 43 -5.38 14.26 11.30
C ARG A 43 -6.49 13.55 10.53
N GLY A 44 -6.82 12.32 10.92
CA GLY A 44 -7.84 11.52 10.24
C GLY A 44 -7.43 11.04 8.84
N TYR A 45 -6.13 11.00 8.54
CA TYR A 45 -5.66 10.39 7.28
C TYR A 45 -5.68 8.89 7.39
N ASN A 46 -6.17 8.20 6.36
CA ASN A 46 -6.19 6.75 6.33
C ASN A 46 -4.87 6.17 5.81
N ILE A 47 -4.41 5.08 6.41
CA ILE A 47 -3.30 4.25 5.93
C ILE A 47 -3.90 2.96 5.38
N GLU A 48 -3.83 2.76 4.06
CA GLU A 48 -4.33 1.54 3.40
C GLU A 48 -3.33 0.39 3.55
N SER A 49 -2.04 0.69 3.49
CA SER A 49 -0.96 -0.27 3.65
C SER A 49 0.27 0.41 4.24
N LEU A 50 0.98 -0.31 5.08
CA LEU A 50 2.21 0.14 5.73
C LEU A 50 3.24 -0.99 5.68
N ALA A 51 4.42 -0.68 5.19
CA ALA A 51 5.57 -1.57 5.25
C ALA A 51 6.79 -0.83 5.77
N VAL A 52 7.52 -1.47 6.67
CA VAL A 52 8.75 -0.92 7.26
C VAL A 52 9.88 -1.93 7.09
N ALA A 53 11.03 -1.47 6.65
CA ALA A 53 12.22 -2.29 6.56
C ALA A 53 13.46 -1.46 6.87
N GLU A 54 14.39 -2.01 7.62
CA GLU A 54 15.74 -1.49 7.73
C GLU A 54 16.45 -1.66 6.39
N ILE A 55 17.01 -0.59 5.86
CA ILE A 55 17.65 -0.58 4.53
C ILE A 55 19.16 -0.34 4.60
N ASP A 56 19.63 0.25 5.68
CA ASP A 56 21.06 0.49 5.92
C ASP A 56 21.39 0.33 7.39
N GLN A 57 22.06 -0.79 7.71
CA GLN A 57 22.47 -1.10 9.09
C GLN A 57 23.61 -0.21 9.58
N LYS A 58 24.50 0.26 8.67
CA LYS A 58 25.65 1.10 9.06
C LYS A 58 25.18 2.50 9.44
N LEU A 59 24.23 3.03 8.70
CA LEU A 59 23.65 4.36 8.94
C LEU A 59 22.41 4.30 9.85
N ASN A 60 22.00 3.10 10.28
CA ASN A 60 20.82 2.88 11.11
C ASN A 60 19.55 3.52 10.51
N ILE A 61 19.34 3.33 9.19
CA ILE A 61 18.23 3.91 8.45
C ILE A 61 17.18 2.87 8.10
N SER A 62 15.92 3.18 8.39
CA SER A 62 14.74 2.46 7.96
C SER A 62 13.98 3.19 6.86
N ARG A 63 13.29 2.42 6.04
CA ARG A 63 12.37 2.92 5.02
C ARG A 63 10.94 2.52 5.40
N ILE A 64 10.07 3.51 5.51
CA ILE A 64 8.64 3.34 5.71
C ILE A 64 7.95 3.60 4.37
N THR A 65 7.17 2.64 3.89
CA THR A 65 6.36 2.77 2.68
C THR A 65 4.89 2.78 3.08
N ILE A 66 4.18 3.85 2.76
CA ILE A 66 2.79 4.10 3.15
C ILE A 66 1.94 4.25 1.90
N VAL A 67 0.87 3.48 1.81
CA VAL A 67 -0.16 3.67 0.78
C VAL A 67 -1.33 4.42 1.41
N THR A 68 -1.72 5.52 0.79
CA THR A 68 -2.83 6.37 1.24
C THR A 68 -3.55 6.98 0.04
N THR A 69 -4.84 7.25 0.20
CA THR A 69 -5.67 7.90 -0.82
C THR A 69 -6.12 9.27 -0.32
N GLY A 70 -5.98 10.28 -1.16
CA GLY A 70 -6.35 11.65 -0.81
C GLY A 70 -6.43 12.57 -2.01
N THR A 71 -6.92 13.79 -1.76
CA THR A 71 -6.81 14.89 -2.73
C THR A 71 -5.36 15.36 -2.83
N PRO A 72 -4.94 16.01 -3.92
CA PRO A 72 -3.59 16.56 -4.05
C PRO A 72 -3.17 17.41 -2.85
N GLN A 73 -4.08 18.24 -2.33
CA GLN A 73 -3.82 19.11 -1.18
C GLN A 73 -3.55 18.29 0.10
N VAL A 74 -4.32 17.22 0.32
CA VAL A 74 -4.12 16.33 1.48
C VAL A 74 -2.77 15.63 1.38
N ILE A 75 -2.40 15.13 0.20
CA ILE A 75 -1.10 14.47 -0.02
C ILE A 75 0.05 15.45 0.21
N ASP A 76 -0.05 16.68 -0.28
CA ASP A 76 0.97 17.71 -0.05
C ASP A 76 1.09 18.05 1.44
N GLN A 77 -0.02 18.16 2.17
CA GLN A 77 0.00 18.35 3.62
C GLN A 77 0.68 17.19 4.35
N ILE A 78 0.38 15.95 4.00
CA ILE A 78 1.04 14.77 4.57
C ILE A 78 2.56 14.87 4.37
N LYS A 79 3.03 15.15 3.16
CA LYS A 79 4.47 15.28 2.85
C LYS A 79 5.14 16.38 3.67
N LEU A 80 4.51 17.52 3.77
CA LEU A 80 5.03 18.66 4.55
C LEU A 80 5.11 18.35 6.04
N GLN A 81 4.14 17.66 6.58
CA GLN A 81 4.13 17.25 7.99
C GLN A 81 5.16 16.17 8.28
N LEU A 82 5.32 15.18 7.40
CA LEU A 82 6.34 14.14 7.54
C LEU A 82 7.75 14.74 7.55
N LYS A 83 8.02 15.71 6.67
CA LYS A 83 9.32 16.39 6.59
C LYS A 83 9.66 17.22 7.86
N LYS A 84 8.68 17.54 8.70
CA LYS A 84 8.89 18.25 9.97
C LYS A 84 9.30 17.34 11.11
N LEU A 85 9.15 16.03 10.97
CA LEU A 85 9.57 15.07 11.99
C LEU A 85 11.10 14.99 12.00
N VAL A 86 11.71 15.20 13.16
CA VAL A 86 13.18 15.21 13.31
C VAL A 86 13.86 13.96 12.75
N PRO A 87 13.36 12.71 13.01
CA PRO A 87 14.01 11.52 12.51
C PRO A 87 13.76 11.23 11.02
N VAL A 88 13.14 12.16 10.26
CA VAL A 88 12.85 11.98 8.84
C VAL A 88 13.92 12.64 7.97
N HIS A 89 14.67 11.83 7.24
CA HIS A 89 15.71 12.31 6.32
C HIS A 89 15.17 12.71 4.96
N LYS A 90 14.23 11.91 4.42
CA LYS A 90 13.69 12.10 3.07
C LYS A 90 12.25 11.62 2.98
N VAL A 91 11.47 12.33 2.18
CA VAL A 91 10.11 11.93 1.79
C VAL A 91 10.01 11.97 0.27
N ALA A 92 9.59 10.86 -0.34
CA ALA A 92 9.24 10.76 -1.74
C ALA A 92 7.77 10.37 -1.90
N ASP A 93 7.14 10.81 -2.98
CA ASP A 93 5.74 10.60 -3.28
C ASP A 93 5.61 10.10 -4.72
N PHE A 94 4.85 9.03 -4.91
CA PHE A 94 4.60 8.41 -6.20
C PHE A 94 3.10 8.17 -6.34
N LYS A 95 2.54 8.54 -7.48
CA LYS A 95 1.17 8.14 -7.81
C LYS A 95 1.15 6.66 -8.17
N ARG A 96 0.16 5.93 -7.68
CA ARG A 96 0.02 4.49 -7.95
C ARG A 96 -0.12 4.17 -9.45
N GLU A 97 -0.71 5.09 -10.21
CA GLU A 97 -0.94 4.95 -11.66
C GLU A 97 0.22 5.50 -12.51
N ASP A 98 1.33 5.92 -11.91
CA ASP A 98 2.48 6.44 -12.65
C ASP A 98 3.14 5.31 -13.45
N LYS A 99 3.16 5.46 -14.77
CA LYS A 99 3.74 4.49 -15.70
C LYS A 99 5.26 4.33 -15.58
N ASN A 100 5.93 5.31 -14.98
CA ASN A 100 7.38 5.30 -14.77
C ASN A 100 7.78 4.57 -13.48
N VAL A 101 6.81 4.12 -12.68
CA VAL A 101 7.06 3.45 -11.40
C VAL A 101 6.39 2.08 -11.39
N ILE A 102 7.16 1.07 -11.05
CA ILE A 102 6.66 -0.30 -10.94
C ILE A 102 6.37 -0.60 -9.47
N PHE A 103 5.10 -0.84 -9.16
CA PHE A 103 4.67 -1.30 -7.84
C PHE A 103 4.28 -2.76 -7.91
N LYS A 104 4.96 -3.59 -7.13
CA LYS A 104 4.59 -4.99 -6.93
C LYS A 104 4.30 -5.22 -5.46
N GLU A 105 3.27 -5.99 -5.20
CA GLU A 105 2.92 -6.48 -3.87
C GLU A 105 3.23 -7.97 -3.81
N MET A 106 3.63 -8.46 -2.65
CA MET A 106 3.80 -9.88 -2.39
C MET A 106 2.60 -10.39 -1.59
N ALA A 107 2.02 -11.50 -2.03
CA ALA A 107 0.96 -12.18 -1.33
C ALA A 107 1.32 -13.64 -1.09
N LEU A 108 0.96 -14.16 0.08
CA LEU A 108 1.09 -15.56 0.45
C LEU A 108 -0.29 -16.17 0.58
N PHE A 109 -0.55 -17.24 -0.17
CA PHE A 109 -1.80 -17.98 -0.12
C PHE A 109 -1.56 -19.39 0.39
N LYS A 110 -2.26 -19.79 1.43
CA LYS A 110 -2.36 -21.19 1.84
C LYS A 110 -3.64 -21.77 1.26
N VAL A 111 -3.49 -22.62 0.26
CA VAL A 111 -4.60 -23.34 -0.38
C VAL A 111 -4.71 -24.71 0.26
N VAL A 112 -5.92 -25.10 0.68
CA VAL A 112 -6.21 -26.39 1.32
C VAL A 112 -7.19 -27.17 0.46
N GLY A 113 -6.89 -28.43 0.21
CA GLY A 113 -7.75 -29.27 -0.62
C GLY A 113 -7.13 -30.62 -0.95
N ASN A 114 -7.79 -31.37 -1.82
CA ASN A 114 -7.22 -32.58 -2.39
C ASN A 114 -6.22 -32.22 -3.51
N ASN A 115 -5.37 -33.18 -3.90
CA ASN A 115 -4.35 -32.97 -4.92
C ASN A 115 -4.86 -32.35 -6.21
N THR A 116 -6.03 -32.76 -6.69
CA THR A 116 -6.61 -32.24 -7.94
C THR A 116 -6.96 -30.77 -7.82
N LYS A 117 -7.51 -30.33 -6.67
CA LYS A 117 -7.83 -28.92 -6.41
C LYS A 117 -6.54 -28.10 -6.24
N LEU A 118 -5.54 -28.64 -5.53
CA LEU A 118 -4.26 -27.96 -5.32
C LEU A 118 -3.51 -27.73 -6.63
N GLU A 119 -3.51 -28.71 -7.54
CA GLU A 119 -2.89 -28.54 -8.86
C GLU A 119 -3.64 -27.53 -9.73
N LYS A 120 -4.97 -27.53 -9.72
CA LYS A 120 -5.78 -26.52 -10.43
C LYS A 120 -5.50 -25.10 -9.91
N ALA A 121 -5.48 -24.90 -8.58
CA ALA A 121 -5.19 -23.63 -7.97
C ALA A 121 -3.78 -23.12 -8.34
N PHE A 122 -2.78 -23.99 -8.25
CA PHE A 122 -1.41 -23.63 -8.63
C PHE A 122 -1.31 -23.28 -10.13
N LYS A 123 -1.94 -24.07 -11.00
CA LYS A 123 -1.96 -23.79 -12.44
C LYS A 123 -2.60 -22.43 -12.76
N ALA A 124 -3.66 -22.06 -12.03
CA ALA A 124 -4.28 -20.73 -12.17
C ALA A 124 -3.33 -19.60 -11.75
N CYS A 125 -2.51 -19.82 -10.71
CA CYS A 125 -1.55 -18.83 -10.22
C CYS A 125 -0.27 -18.76 -11.06
N LYS A 126 0.08 -19.80 -11.80
CA LYS A 126 1.35 -19.89 -12.56
C LYS A 126 1.53 -18.75 -13.57
N LYS A 127 0.45 -18.24 -14.16
CA LYS A 127 0.48 -17.09 -15.07
C LYS A 127 0.91 -15.76 -14.38
N TYR A 128 0.98 -15.74 -13.04
CA TYR A 128 1.40 -14.59 -12.25
C TYR A 128 2.75 -14.83 -11.55
N ASP A 129 3.63 -15.65 -12.15
CA ASP A 129 4.94 -16.01 -11.60
C ASP A 129 4.86 -16.58 -10.17
N ALA A 130 3.85 -17.40 -9.90
CA ALA A 130 3.64 -18.02 -8.61
C ALA A 130 4.71 -19.05 -8.28
N VAL A 131 5.21 -19.00 -7.05
CA VAL A 131 6.20 -19.92 -6.49
C VAL A 131 5.57 -20.75 -5.36
N ILE A 132 5.81 -22.06 -5.35
CA ILE A 132 5.42 -22.91 -4.23
C ILE A 132 6.52 -22.81 -3.18
N LEU A 133 6.17 -22.34 -1.98
CA LEU A 133 7.07 -22.26 -0.83
C LEU A 133 7.01 -23.54 0.01
N ASP A 134 5.82 -24.13 0.14
CA ASP A 134 5.60 -25.36 0.89
C ASP A 134 4.48 -26.19 0.24
N SER A 135 4.59 -27.50 0.33
CA SER A 135 3.62 -28.42 -0.25
C SER A 135 3.45 -29.67 0.61
N THR A 136 2.21 -29.92 1.02
CA THR A 136 1.80 -31.15 1.69
C THR A 136 0.73 -31.88 0.87
N LYS A 137 0.33 -33.07 1.29
CA LYS A 137 -0.76 -33.85 0.62
C LYS A 137 -2.11 -33.11 0.66
N LYS A 138 -2.30 -32.16 1.60
CA LYS A 138 -3.59 -31.48 1.84
C LYS A 138 -3.53 -29.96 1.67
N SER A 139 -2.34 -29.38 1.50
CA SER A 139 -2.19 -27.93 1.36
C SER A 139 -0.95 -27.54 0.57
N LYS A 140 -1.01 -26.38 -0.09
CA LYS A 140 0.14 -25.71 -0.70
C LYS A 140 0.20 -24.27 -0.23
N VAL A 141 1.42 -23.77 0.03
CA VAL A 141 1.68 -22.35 0.27
C VAL A 141 2.29 -21.78 -1.00
N ILE A 142 1.59 -20.81 -1.57
CA ILE A 142 1.93 -20.19 -2.85
C ILE A 142 2.26 -18.74 -2.61
N GLN A 143 3.41 -18.29 -3.09
CA GLN A 143 3.80 -16.88 -3.15
C GLN A 143 3.53 -16.33 -4.54
N ILE A 144 2.94 -15.13 -4.60
CA ILE A 144 2.78 -14.34 -5.82
C ILE A 144 3.36 -12.96 -5.57
N THR A 145 4.16 -12.46 -6.53
CA THR A 145 4.68 -11.10 -6.50
C THR A 145 4.30 -10.40 -7.79
N ALA A 146 3.23 -9.61 -7.73
CA ALA A 146 2.60 -9.02 -8.92
C ALA A 146 1.99 -7.65 -8.61
N LEU A 147 1.38 -7.01 -9.61
CA LEU A 147 0.56 -5.83 -9.40
C LEU A 147 -0.67 -6.20 -8.55
N ARG A 148 -1.14 -5.27 -7.71
CA ARG A 148 -2.32 -5.49 -6.85
C ARG A 148 -3.50 -6.11 -7.59
N ARG A 149 -3.83 -5.56 -8.77
CA ARG A 149 -4.93 -6.08 -9.60
C ARG A 149 -4.73 -7.53 -10.01
N GLU A 150 -3.50 -7.94 -10.28
CA GLU A 150 -3.19 -9.33 -10.67
C GLU A 150 -3.31 -10.28 -9.49
N ILE A 151 -2.92 -9.82 -8.28
CA ILE A 151 -3.11 -10.56 -7.03
C ILE A 151 -4.59 -10.76 -6.76
N ASP A 152 -5.41 -9.70 -6.86
CA ASP A 152 -6.85 -9.79 -6.65
C ASP A 152 -7.52 -10.73 -7.67
N LEU A 153 -7.11 -10.68 -8.96
CA LEU A 153 -7.57 -11.61 -9.98
C LEU A 153 -7.15 -13.05 -9.70
N SER A 154 -5.96 -13.28 -9.14
CA SER A 154 -5.51 -14.63 -8.77
C SER A 154 -6.39 -15.24 -7.68
N LEU A 155 -6.85 -14.43 -6.72
CA LEU A 155 -7.76 -14.86 -5.66
C LEU A 155 -9.12 -15.30 -6.20
N ILE A 156 -9.65 -14.61 -7.21
CA ILE A 156 -10.94 -14.97 -7.83
C ILE A 156 -10.84 -16.33 -8.53
N HIS A 157 -9.68 -16.69 -9.06
CA HIS A 157 -9.47 -17.93 -9.78
C HIS A 157 -9.11 -19.13 -8.88
N ILE A 158 -8.71 -18.89 -7.65
CA ILE A 158 -8.41 -19.93 -6.65
C ILE A 158 -9.68 -20.39 -5.95
#